data_1f8afd99d9fdab350fd8bf2511e5c1fc
#
_entry.id   1f8afd99d9fdab350fd8bf2511e5c1fc
#
_cell.length_a   1.000
_cell.length_b   1.000
_cell.length_c   1.000
_cell.angle_alpha   90.00
_cell.angle_beta   90.00
_cell.angle_gamma   90.00
#
_symmetry.space_group_name_H-M   'P 1'
#
loop_
_entity.id
_entity.type
_entity.pdbx_description
1 polymer ?
#
loop_
_entity_poly.entity_id
_entity_poly.type
_entity_poly.pdbx_seq_one_letter_code
_entity_poly.pdbx_strand_id
1 'polypeptide(L)'
;MDDVELEYYKIVDDKALQIRIDYNIFEKNFDIYSLCKKMGIVLVKYSSLDQSKYTLIKDIYGQNDGLTIKRNNINYVFYNDNVLGTRTRYTLAHEIDHITDNIHPNEKYEEKVADHFARSLLVPKCILIYENYVDQYKVADDFNVSISAATFVLNSAIKWANHPRFKYTKKEIEYLKLYKNYIREK
;
A
#
# COMPACT_ATOMS: atom_id res chain seq x y z
N MET A 1 -19.11 8.14 5.70
CA MET A 1 -18.68 6.72 5.65
C MET A 1 -19.68 5.97 6.51
N ASP A 2 -20.44 5.09 5.91
CA ASP A 2 -21.39 4.24 6.63
C ASP A 2 -20.67 3.08 7.35
N ASP A 3 -21.40 2.33 8.19
CA ASP A 3 -20.82 1.25 8.99
C ASP A 3 -20.31 0.09 8.09
N VAL A 4 -20.90 -0.11 6.91
CA VAL A 4 -20.52 -1.15 5.93
C VAL A 4 -19.21 -0.77 5.26
N GLU A 5 -19.05 0.47 4.84
CA GLU A 5 -17.83 0.99 4.24
C GLU A 5 -16.66 0.95 5.24
N LEU A 6 -16.92 1.27 6.50
CA LEU A 6 -15.93 1.20 7.57
C LEU A 6 -15.43 -0.24 7.82
N GLU A 7 -16.34 -1.22 7.84
CA GLU A 7 -15.99 -2.62 8.05
C GLU A 7 -15.17 -3.17 6.86
N TYR A 8 -15.54 -2.78 5.64
CA TYR A 8 -14.81 -3.17 4.44
C TYR A 8 -13.37 -2.66 4.45
N TYR A 9 -13.13 -1.39 4.80
CA TYR A 9 -11.77 -0.86 4.88
C TYR A 9 -10.92 -1.50 5.99
N LYS A 10 -11.53 -2.00 7.06
CA LYS A 10 -10.79 -2.80 8.07
C LYS A 10 -10.28 -4.11 7.48
N ILE A 11 -11.05 -4.78 6.63
CA ILE A 11 -10.61 -6.00 5.95
C ILE A 11 -9.40 -5.70 5.06
N VAL A 12 -9.42 -4.57 4.35
CA VAL A 12 -8.30 -4.13 3.52
C VAL A 12 -7.06 -3.78 4.35
N ASP A 13 -7.25 -3.09 5.48
CA ASP A 13 -6.16 -2.82 6.43
C ASP A 13 -5.54 -4.13 6.97
N ASP A 14 -6.37 -5.10 7.38
CA ASP A 14 -5.91 -6.40 7.87
C ASP A 14 -5.18 -7.20 6.79
N LYS A 15 -5.60 -7.14 5.52
CA LYS A 15 -4.92 -7.73 4.36
C LYS A 15 -3.52 -7.12 4.17
N ALA A 16 -3.40 -5.80 4.21
CA ALA A 16 -2.12 -5.11 4.12
C ALA A 16 -1.17 -5.50 5.26
N LEU A 17 -1.69 -5.60 6.49
CA LEU A 17 -0.92 -6.07 7.63
C LEU A 17 -0.51 -7.55 7.50
N GLN A 18 -1.37 -8.40 6.93
CA GLN A 18 -1.02 -9.81 6.68
C GLN A 18 0.19 -9.91 5.74
N ILE A 19 0.22 -9.13 4.64
CA ILE A 19 1.39 -9.10 3.74
C ILE A 19 2.64 -8.64 4.50
N ARG A 20 2.54 -7.61 5.33
CA ARG A 20 3.69 -7.19 6.14
C ARG A 20 4.18 -8.28 7.09
N ILE A 21 3.28 -9.07 7.69
CA ILE A 21 3.62 -10.21 8.54
C ILE A 21 4.29 -11.32 7.72
N ASP A 22 3.68 -11.75 6.63
CA ASP A 22 4.14 -12.87 5.79
C ASP A 22 5.55 -12.64 5.21
N TYR A 23 5.87 -11.37 4.92
CA TYR A 23 7.18 -10.97 4.37
C TYR A 23 8.13 -10.36 5.40
N ASN A 24 7.79 -10.41 6.70
CA ASN A 24 8.58 -9.87 7.82
C ASN A 24 8.94 -8.38 7.64
N ILE A 25 7.95 -7.57 7.28
CA ILE A 25 8.11 -6.13 7.04
C ILE A 25 7.69 -5.36 8.30
N PHE A 26 8.66 -5.02 9.15
CA PHE A 26 8.45 -4.21 10.36
C PHE A 26 9.10 -2.83 10.25
N GLU A 27 9.93 -2.59 9.24
CA GLU A 27 10.49 -1.28 8.93
C GLU A 27 9.42 -0.33 8.42
N LYS A 28 9.46 0.94 8.88
CA LYS A 28 8.56 1.99 8.41
C LYS A 28 8.82 2.29 6.93
N ASN A 29 10.08 2.57 6.59
CA ASN A 29 10.55 2.77 5.21
C ASN A 29 11.17 1.48 4.67
N PHE A 30 10.33 0.50 4.31
CA PHE A 30 10.81 -0.75 3.71
C PHE A 30 11.01 -0.63 2.20
N ASP A 31 11.82 -1.52 1.64
CA ASP A 31 12.05 -1.59 0.19
C ASP A 31 10.91 -2.32 -0.52
N ILE A 32 10.04 -1.57 -1.21
CA ILE A 32 8.90 -2.09 -1.98
C ILE A 32 9.36 -2.97 -3.16
N TYR A 33 10.52 -2.70 -3.75
CA TYR A 33 11.06 -3.48 -4.86
C TYR A 33 11.46 -4.89 -4.38
N SER A 34 12.08 -4.97 -3.21
CA SER A 34 12.38 -6.24 -2.55
C SER A 34 11.12 -7.02 -2.22
N LEU A 35 10.04 -6.36 -1.77
CA LEU A 35 8.75 -7.01 -1.55
C LEU A 35 8.20 -7.58 -2.85
N CYS A 36 8.10 -6.79 -3.92
CA CYS A 36 7.64 -7.27 -5.22
C CYS A 36 8.43 -8.49 -5.71
N LYS A 37 9.77 -8.45 -5.57
CA LYS A 37 10.63 -9.59 -5.93
C LYS A 37 10.32 -10.84 -5.10
N LYS A 38 10.13 -10.71 -3.78
CA LYS A 38 9.76 -11.83 -2.89
C LYS A 38 8.39 -12.40 -3.24
N MET A 39 7.47 -11.58 -3.72
CA MET A 39 6.15 -11.99 -4.21
C MET A 39 6.17 -12.62 -5.61
N GLY A 40 7.35 -12.73 -6.27
CA GLY A 40 7.46 -13.25 -7.63
C GLY A 40 6.92 -12.31 -8.70
N ILE A 41 6.80 -11.02 -8.41
CA ILE A 41 6.32 -9.99 -9.35
C ILE A 41 7.48 -9.53 -10.22
N VAL A 42 7.30 -9.54 -11.54
CA VAL A 42 8.27 -9.01 -12.51
C VAL A 42 8.00 -7.53 -12.74
N LEU A 43 8.92 -6.68 -12.31
CA LEU A 43 8.83 -5.23 -12.47
C LEU A 43 9.43 -4.79 -13.81
N VAL A 44 8.68 -4.01 -14.59
CA VAL A 44 9.07 -3.49 -15.90
C VAL A 44 8.93 -1.98 -15.90
N LYS A 45 10.05 -1.28 -16.06
CA LYS A 45 10.06 0.19 -16.16
C LYS A 45 9.49 0.64 -17.49
N TYR A 46 8.68 1.70 -17.49
CA TYR A 46 8.25 2.31 -18.75
C TYR A 46 9.44 2.81 -19.59
N SER A 47 10.49 3.34 -18.95
CA SER A 47 11.69 3.79 -19.65
C SER A 47 12.47 2.68 -20.36
N SER A 48 12.24 1.40 -20.00
CA SER A 48 12.89 0.25 -20.63
C SER A 48 12.14 -0.28 -21.85
N LEU A 49 10.95 0.24 -22.15
CA LEU A 49 10.13 -0.14 -23.28
C LEU A 49 10.59 0.61 -24.54
N ASP A 50 10.53 -0.05 -25.69
CA ASP A 50 10.62 0.67 -26.96
C ASP A 50 9.37 1.56 -27.17
N GLN A 51 9.50 2.61 -28.00
CA GLN A 51 8.46 3.60 -28.21
C GLN A 51 7.13 2.98 -28.65
N SER A 52 7.16 1.93 -29.47
CA SER A 52 5.96 1.29 -30.00
C SER A 52 5.19 0.56 -28.89
N LYS A 53 5.86 -0.16 -28.01
CA LYS A 53 5.26 -0.84 -26.84
C LYS A 53 4.74 0.16 -25.83
N TYR A 54 5.49 1.22 -25.55
CA TYR A 54 5.06 2.27 -24.62
C TYR A 54 3.79 2.96 -25.12
N THR A 55 3.73 3.32 -26.42
CA THR A 55 2.53 3.90 -27.03
C THR A 55 1.34 2.95 -26.96
N LEU A 56 1.55 1.67 -27.31
CA LEU A 56 0.50 0.65 -27.24
C LEU A 56 -0.09 0.50 -25.83
N ILE A 57 0.75 0.48 -24.80
CA ILE A 57 0.30 0.42 -23.40
C ILE A 57 -0.54 1.66 -23.06
N LYS A 58 -0.08 2.85 -23.42
CA LYS A 58 -0.82 4.10 -23.18
C LYS A 58 -2.16 4.17 -23.91
N ASP A 59 -2.21 3.68 -25.14
CA ASP A 59 -3.43 3.70 -25.96
C ASP A 59 -4.50 2.73 -25.43
N ILE A 60 -4.07 1.58 -24.89
CA ILE A 60 -5.00 0.54 -24.40
C ILE A 60 -5.42 0.81 -22.94
N TYR A 61 -4.48 1.21 -22.07
CA TYR A 61 -4.69 1.29 -20.62
C TYR A 61 -4.68 2.72 -20.05
N GLY A 62 -4.54 3.73 -20.92
CA GLY A 62 -4.48 5.13 -20.51
C GLY A 62 -3.13 5.56 -19.95
N GLN A 63 -3.09 6.79 -19.41
CA GLN A 63 -1.85 7.38 -18.84
C GLN A 63 -1.67 7.04 -17.35
N ASN A 64 -1.83 5.78 -16.99
CA ASN A 64 -1.65 5.34 -15.61
C ASN A 64 -0.16 5.23 -15.25
N ASP A 65 0.18 5.48 -13.99
CA ASP A 65 1.56 5.34 -13.50
C ASP A 65 1.97 3.88 -13.28
N GLY A 66 0.99 2.96 -13.22
CA GLY A 66 1.17 1.53 -13.09
C GLY A 66 0.18 0.74 -13.92
N LEU A 67 0.51 -0.52 -14.19
CA LEU A 67 -0.34 -1.48 -14.88
C LEU A 67 0.09 -2.89 -14.53
N THR A 68 -0.83 -3.70 -14.03
CA THR A 68 -0.63 -5.12 -13.78
C THR A 68 -1.13 -5.98 -14.93
N ILE A 69 -0.30 -6.87 -15.44
CA ILE A 69 -0.66 -7.87 -16.47
C ILE A 69 -0.25 -9.26 -15.96
N LYS A 70 -1.19 -10.21 -15.97
CA LYS A 70 -0.89 -11.61 -15.67
C LYS A 70 -0.73 -12.41 -16.98
N ARG A 71 0.43 -13.02 -17.16
CA ARG A 71 0.72 -13.88 -18.32
C ARG A 71 1.46 -15.14 -17.87
N ASN A 72 1.02 -16.30 -18.33
CA ASN A 72 1.62 -17.61 -17.97
C ASN A 72 1.81 -17.79 -16.46
N ASN A 73 0.83 -17.39 -15.68
CA ASN A 73 0.84 -17.42 -14.22
C ASN A 73 1.92 -16.54 -13.54
N ILE A 74 2.54 -15.62 -14.29
CA ILE A 74 3.50 -14.63 -13.79
C ILE A 74 2.81 -13.26 -13.82
N ASN A 75 2.91 -12.51 -12.72
CA ASN A 75 2.42 -11.15 -12.64
C ASN A 75 3.54 -10.18 -13.07
N TYR A 76 3.24 -9.33 -14.03
CA TYR A 76 4.10 -8.25 -14.51
C TYR A 76 3.50 -6.92 -14.07
N VAL A 77 4.28 -6.09 -13.41
CA VAL A 77 3.90 -4.72 -13.10
C VAL A 77 4.76 -3.77 -13.94
N PHE A 78 4.11 -3.11 -14.88
CA PHE A 78 4.69 -2.03 -15.64
C PHE A 78 4.51 -0.74 -14.84
N TYR A 79 5.55 0.08 -14.69
CA TYR A 79 5.47 1.27 -13.87
C TYR A 79 6.25 2.46 -14.42
N ASN A 80 5.78 3.66 -14.11
CA ASN A 80 6.42 4.91 -14.46
C ASN A 80 7.60 5.17 -13.51
N ASP A 81 8.81 5.06 -14.01
CA ASP A 81 10.04 5.33 -13.28
C ASP A 81 10.58 6.75 -13.46
N ASN A 82 9.84 7.61 -14.21
CA ASN A 82 10.18 9.03 -14.42
C ASN A 82 9.41 9.97 -13.45
N VAL A 83 8.84 9.43 -12.38
CA VAL A 83 8.15 10.19 -11.33
C VAL A 83 8.92 10.13 -10.01
N LEU A 84 8.51 10.93 -9.04
CA LEU A 84 9.10 10.92 -7.69
C LEU A 84 9.05 9.52 -7.07
N GLY A 85 10.11 9.12 -6.37
CA GLY A 85 10.23 7.78 -5.76
C GLY A 85 9.07 7.44 -4.81
N THR A 86 8.54 8.42 -4.06
CA THR A 86 7.35 8.24 -3.22
C THR A 86 6.10 7.89 -4.03
N ARG A 87 5.97 8.44 -5.25
CA ARG A 87 4.87 8.13 -6.17
C ARG A 87 5.03 6.74 -6.76
N THR A 88 6.25 6.36 -7.19
CA THR A 88 6.53 5.00 -7.66
C THR A 88 6.24 3.97 -6.56
N ARG A 89 6.65 4.23 -5.31
CA ARG A 89 6.33 3.36 -4.16
C ARG A 89 4.83 3.16 -3.98
N TYR A 90 4.08 4.25 -4.09
CA TYR A 90 2.61 4.21 -3.98
C TYR A 90 2.01 3.39 -5.11
N THR A 91 2.44 3.62 -6.35
CA THR A 91 2.00 2.86 -7.53
C THR A 91 2.27 1.37 -7.36
N LEU A 92 3.48 0.97 -6.98
CA LEU A 92 3.80 -0.45 -6.77
C LEU A 92 2.97 -1.08 -5.65
N ALA A 93 2.70 -0.35 -4.57
CA ALA A 93 1.81 -0.82 -3.50
C ALA A 93 0.36 -0.98 -3.98
N HIS A 94 -0.13 -0.08 -4.83
CA HIS A 94 -1.43 -0.15 -5.47
C HIS A 94 -1.56 -1.38 -6.38
N GLU A 95 -0.55 -1.62 -7.22
CA GLU A 95 -0.52 -2.78 -8.12
C GLU A 95 -0.44 -4.13 -7.37
N ILE A 96 0.15 -4.16 -6.16
CA ILE A 96 0.14 -5.35 -5.30
C ILE A 96 -1.29 -5.72 -4.92
N ASP A 97 -2.19 -4.76 -4.71
CA ASP A 97 -3.59 -5.05 -4.41
C ASP A 97 -4.26 -5.77 -5.57
N HIS A 98 -4.13 -5.27 -6.80
CA HIS A 98 -4.66 -5.91 -8.00
C HIS A 98 -4.15 -7.34 -8.22
N ILE A 99 -2.94 -7.66 -7.72
CA ILE A 99 -2.38 -9.01 -7.81
C ILE A 99 -2.95 -9.95 -6.73
N THR A 100 -3.19 -9.42 -5.55
CA THR A 100 -3.53 -10.22 -4.37
C THR A 100 -5.03 -10.31 -4.12
N ASP A 101 -5.83 -9.48 -4.78
CA ASP A 101 -7.28 -9.50 -4.68
C ASP A 101 -7.92 -9.91 -6.02
N ASN A 102 -8.80 -10.92 -5.95
CA ASN A 102 -9.53 -11.42 -7.11
C ASN A 102 -11.04 -11.11 -7.03
N ILE A 103 -11.48 -10.26 -6.08
CA ILE A 103 -12.90 -10.12 -5.76
C ILE A 103 -13.26 -8.64 -5.61
N HIS A 104 -13.40 -7.94 -6.73
CA HIS A 104 -14.01 -6.62 -6.74
C HIS A 104 -15.33 -6.62 -7.51
N PRO A 105 -16.43 -6.08 -6.93
CA PRO A 105 -17.75 -6.09 -7.57
C PRO A 105 -17.89 -5.15 -8.76
N ASN A 106 -17.00 -4.16 -8.90
CA ASN A 106 -16.90 -3.28 -10.08
C ASN A 106 -15.59 -2.46 -10.08
N GLU A 107 -15.12 -2.06 -11.28
CA GLU A 107 -13.87 -1.33 -11.51
C GLU A 107 -13.69 -0.06 -10.66
N LYS A 108 -14.75 0.72 -10.47
CA LYS A 108 -14.67 1.98 -9.70
C LYS A 108 -14.44 1.75 -8.20
N TYR A 109 -14.92 0.63 -7.67
CA TYR A 109 -14.66 0.22 -6.28
C TYR A 109 -13.27 -0.34 -6.14
N GLU A 110 -12.81 -1.07 -7.12
CA GLU A 110 -11.49 -1.68 -7.21
C GLU A 110 -10.38 -0.64 -7.00
N GLU A 111 -10.38 0.43 -7.78
CA GLU A 111 -9.40 1.51 -7.67
C GLU A 111 -9.36 2.17 -6.27
N LYS A 112 -10.53 2.41 -5.66
CA LYS A 112 -10.59 2.97 -4.30
C LYS A 112 -10.02 2.03 -3.25
N VAL A 113 -10.22 0.74 -3.44
CA VAL A 113 -9.70 -0.30 -2.55
C VAL A 113 -8.20 -0.43 -2.69
N ALA A 114 -7.70 -0.49 -3.92
CA ALA A 114 -6.28 -0.51 -4.21
C ALA A 114 -5.56 0.72 -3.66
N ASP A 115 -6.18 1.91 -3.76
CA ASP A 115 -5.70 3.14 -3.14
C ASP A 115 -5.67 3.07 -1.61
N HIS A 116 -6.69 2.48 -0.99
CA HIS A 116 -6.74 2.32 0.46
C HIS A 116 -5.69 1.30 0.92
N PHE A 117 -5.60 0.17 0.21
CA PHE A 117 -4.60 -0.86 0.47
C PHE A 117 -3.17 -0.31 0.36
N ALA A 118 -2.85 0.44 -0.71
CA ALA A 118 -1.53 1.03 -0.88
C ALA A 118 -1.14 1.90 0.32
N ARG A 119 -2.06 2.75 0.79
CA ARG A 119 -1.83 3.58 2.00
C ARG A 119 -1.59 2.72 3.23
N SER A 120 -2.40 1.68 3.45
CA SER A 120 -2.32 0.81 4.61
C SER A 120 -1.07 -0.07 4.60
N LEU A 121 -0.64 -0.53 3.41
CA LEU A 121 0.62 -1.27 3.24
C LEU A 121 1.84 -0.39 3.54
N LEU A 122 1.86 0.85 3.04
CA LEU A 122 2.97 1.77 3.23
C LEU A 122 2.99 2.41 4.62
N VAL A 123 1.83 2.75 5.16
CA VAL A 123 1.69 3.46 6.45
C VAL A 123 0.59 2.80 7.30
N PRO A 124 0.90 1.74 8.05
CA PRO A 124 -0.07 1.10 8.93
C PRO A 124 -0.59 2.04 10.01
N LYS A 125 -1.90 2.31 10.04
CA LYS A 125 -2.53 3.21 11.02
C LYS A 125 -2.27 2.80 12.46
N CYS A 126 -2.21 1.50 12.74
CA CYS A 126 -1.93 1.00 14.08
C CYS A 126 -0.55 1.43 14.61
N ILE A 127 0.47 1.58 13.75
CA ILE A 127 1.78 2.14 14.15
C ILE A 127 1.63 3.62 14.51
N LEU A 128 0.92 4.40 13.69
CA LEU A 128 0.71 5.83 13.94
C LEU A 128 0.04 6.08 15.29
N ILE A 129 -0.98 5.27 15.62
CA ILE A 129 -1.70 5.34 16.89
C ILE A 129 -0.80 4.87 18.04
N TYR A 130 -0.10 3.75 17.86
CA TYR A 130 0.77 3.18 18.90
C TYR A 130 1.94 4.10 19.28
N GLU A 131 2.56 4.77 18.29
CA GLU A 131 3.67 5.70 18.50
C GLU A 131 3.24 7.16 18.71
N ASN A 132 1.93 7.42 18.78
CA ASN A 132 1.35 8.76 18.99
C ASN A 132 1.83 9.81 17.98
N TYR A 133 1.80 9.48 16.69
CA TYR A 133 2.12 10.45 15.64
C TYR A 133 1.09 11.58 15.60
N VAL A 134 1.60 12.82 15.52
CA VAL A 134 0.80 14.06 15.43
C VAL A 134 1.27 14.97 14.29
N ASP A 135 2.39 14.66 13.66
CA ASP A 135 3.02 15.48 12.63
C ASP A 135 3.11 14.72 11.30
N GLN A 136 2.44 15.24 10.28
CA GLN A 136 2.44 14.66 8.94
C GLN A 136 3.81 14.70 8.25
N TYR A 137 4.67 15.66 8.56
CA TYR A 137 6.02 15.75 7.99
C TYR A 137 6.89 14.60 8.51
N LYS A 138 6.76 14.31 9.82
CA LYS A 138 7.43 13.18 10.44
C LYS A 138 6.92 11.85 9.86
N VAL A 139 5.61 11.70 9.63
CA VAL A 139 5.05 10.51 8.96
C VAL A 139 5.60 10.38 7.54
N ALA A 140 5.63 11.48 6.77
CA ALA A 140 6.14 11.47 5.40
C ALA A 140 7.60 11.01 5.33
N ASP A 141 8.43 11.49 6.25
CA ASP A 141 9.86 11.16 6.33
C ASP A 141 10.07 9.71 6.80
N ASP A 142 9.50 9.33 7.96
CA ASP A 142 9.68 8.00 8.57
C ASP A 142 9.18 6.86 7.64
N PHE A 143 8.13 7.07 6.87
CA PHE A 143 7.53 6.06 5.99
C PHE A 143 7.89 6.24 4.50
N ASN A 144 8.62 7.30 4.16
CA ASN A 144 8.99 7.66 2.79
C ASN A 144 7.77 7.68 1.85
N VAL A 145 6.79 8.52 2.20
CA VAL A 145 5.57 8.77 1.42
C VAL A 145 5.40 10.25 1.16
N SER A 146 4.50 10.63 0.25
CA SER A 146 4.20 12.05 0.02
C SER A 146 3.52 12.69 1.24
N ILE A 147 3.72 13.99 1.43
CA ILE A 147 3.06 14.75 2.51
C ILE A 147 1.53 14.61 2.43
N SER A 148 0.96 14.61 1.22
CA SER A 148 -0.48 14.44 1.04
C SER A 148 -0.97 13.06 1.50
N ALA A 149 -0.22 11.98 1.18
CA ALA A 149 -0.53 10.63 1.67
C ALA A 149 -0.39 10.55 3.19
N ALA A 150 0.69 11.10 3.76
CA ALA A 150 0.93 11.16 5.19
C ALA A 150 -0.19 11.89 5.93
N THR A 151 -0.60 13.08 5.42
CA THR A 151 -1.71 13.88 6.00
C THR A 151 -3.01 13.08 6.00
N PHE A 152 -3.32 12.41 4.87
CA PHE A 152 -4.55 11.62 4.76
C PHE A 152 -4.58 10.48 5.78
N VAL A 153 -3.50 9.68 5.87
CA VAL A 153 -3.45 8.52 6.78
C VAL A 153 -3.42 8.95 8.23
N LEU A 154 -2.67 10.00 8.56
CA LEU A 154 -2.59 10.54 9.93
C LEU A 154 -3.96 11.03 10.41
N ASN A 155 -4.66 11.83 9.59
CA ASN A 155 -6.01 12.29 9.93
C ASN A 155 -6.99 11.13 10.12
N SER A 156 -6.89 10.10 9.28
CA SER A 156 -7.69 8.88 9.41
C SER A 156 -7.37 8.13 10.71
N ALA A 157 -6.09 8.00 11.07
CA ALA A 157 -5.64 7.36 12.29
C ALA A 157 -6.13 8.10 13.55
N ILE A 158 -5.98 9.43 13.58
CA ILE A 158 -6.46 10.28 14.70
C ILE A 158 -7.99 10.18 14.83
N LYS A 159 -8.71 10.27 13.71
CA LYS A 159 -10.18 10.13 13.71
C LYS A 159 -10.61 8.78 14.27
N TRP A 160 -9.92 7.70 13.86
CA TRP A 160 -10.21 6.35 14.33
C TRP A 160 -9.86 6.17 15.80
N ALA A 161 -8.69 6.63 16.27
CA ALA A 161 -8.28 6.56 17.67
C ALA A 161 -9.24 7.27 18.62
N ASN A 162 -9.87 8.36 18.16
CA ASN A 162 -10.85 9.13 18.93
C ASN A 162 -12.30 8.61 18.79
N HIS A 163 -12.52 7.55 18.02
CA HIS A 163 -13.86 7.01 17.84
C HIS A 163 -14.32 6.25 19.10
N PRO A 164 -15.59 6.42 19.58
CA PRO A 164 -16.07 5.74 20.80
C PRO A 164 -16.00 4.20 20.75
N ARG A 165 -16.01 3.63 19.54
CA ARG A 165 -15.88 2.18 19.30
C ARG A 165 -14.45 1.76 18.94
N PHE A 166 -13.45 2.62 19.21
CA PHE A 166 -12.07 2.29 18.89
C PHE A 166 -11.64 1.01 19.61
N LYS A 167 -11.18 0.06 18.83
CA LYS A 167 -10.48 -1.16 19.27
C LYS A 167 -9.54 -1.60 18.13
N TYR A 168 -8.34 -1.99 18.49
CA TYR A 168 -7.48 -2.68 17.54
C TYR A 168 -8.12 -3.98 17.05
N THR A 169 -7.99 -4.28 15.76
CA THR A 169 -8.36 -5.59 15.22
C THR A 169 -7.43 -6.67 15.76
N LYS A 170 -7.80 -7.94 15.60
CA LYS A 170 -6.91 -9.06 15.98
C LYS A 170 -5.59 -8.99 15.19
N LYS A 171 -5.67 -8.59 13.92
CA LYS A 171 -4.52 -8.46 13.02
C LYS A 171 -3.60 -7.31 13.43
N GLU A 172 -4.15 -6.16 13.79
CA GLU A 172 -3.37 -5.05 14.33
C GLU A 172 -2.64 -5.41 15.63
N ILE A 173 -3.31 -6.15 16.54
CA ILE A 173 -2.69 -6.63 17.79
C ILE A 173 -1.53 -7.59 17.48
N GLU A 174 -1.73 -8.54 16.56
CA GLU A 174 -0.70 -9.49 16.12
C GLU A 174 0.50 -8.73 15.53
N TYR A 175 0.26 -7.84 14.58
CA TYR A 175 1.30 -7.04 13.94
C TYR A 175 2.06 -6.17 14.95
N LEU A 176 1.37 -5.47 15.85
CA LEU A 176 2.01 -4.64 16.87
C LEU A 176 2.87 -5.44 17.85
N LYS A 177 2.52 -6.70 18.17
CA LYS A 177 3.39 -7.58 18.97
C LYS A 177 4.71 -7.86 18.27
N LEU A 178 4.66 -8.22 16.98
CA LEU A 178 5.83 -8.47 16.16
C LEU A 178 6.67 -7.21 15.95
N TYR A 179 6.02 -6.08 15.68
CA TYR A 179 6.68 -4.79 15.57
C TYR A 179 7.42 -4.38 16.85
N LYS A 180 6.81 -4.57 18.02
CA LYS A 180 7.46 -4.29 19.31
C LYS A 180 8.72 -5.14 19.54
N ASN A 181 8.69 -6.41 19.16
CA ASN A 181 9.88 -7.26 19.25
C ASN A 181 10.98 -6.74 18.32
N TYR A 182 10.63 -6.46 17.07
CA TYR A 182 11.56 -5.90 16.08
C TYR A 182 12.27 -4.61 16.55
N ILE A 183 11.53 -3.65 17.15
CA ILE A 183 12.14 -2.40 17.63
C ILE A 183 12.99 -2.56 18.89
N ARG A 184 12.80 -3.66 19.67
CA ARG A 184 13.63 -3.97 20.85
C ARG A 184 14.94 -4.66 20.50
N GLU A 185 15.00 -5.30 19.35
CA GLU A 185 16.18 -6.03 18.86
C GLU A 185 17.13 -5.12 18.05
N LYS A 186 16.72 -3.89 17.72
CA LYS A 186 17.54 -2.84 17.10
C LYS A 186 18.16 -1.91 18.12
#